data_281b89df19d9878b7228d0a5814abc19
#
_entry.id   281b89df19d9878b7228d0a5814abc19
#
_cell.length_a   1.000
_cell.length_b   1.000
_cell.length_c   1.000
_cell.angle_alpha   90.00
_cell.angle_beta   90.00
_cell.angle_gamma   90.00
#
_symmetry.space_group_name_H-M   'P 1'
#
loop_
_entity.id
_entity.type
_entity.pdbx_description
1 polymer ?
#
loop_
_entity_poly.entity_id
_entity_poly.type
_entity_poly.pdbx_seq_one_letter_code
_entity_poly.pdbx_strand_id
1 'polypeptide(L)'
;LHLLSRRQRQMCIRDRQSIPAISTTFLTSLVSTYSISAIAAYGITGKLETILFYPAMAFNMVLTSIVGQCIGAKRVDRAKDYLKLSLKYGITVLFILSILIIIFSKQLAGLFVSSDPVAQIVEEYFIIISIGYVLNTVTNCYLGCLNGMGKPTKSMILMIFYYLVVRIPLAYVFSYIGLGLNGIWIAVLISHIIACITAILTGTHSFKKNIKMEG
;
A
#
# COMPACT_ATOMS: atom_id res chain seq x y z
N LEU A 1 -4.20 -16.50 29.40
CA LEU A 1 -3.76 -16.79 28.03
C LEU A 1 -4.53 -15.98 26.97
N HIS A 2 -5.87 -15.88 27.05
CA HIS A 2 -6.70 -15.12 26.07
C HIS A 2 -6.44 -13.59 26.06
N LEU A 3 -6.14 -12.99 27.19
CA LEU A 3 -5.84 -11.55 27.32
C LEU A 3 -4.47 -11.17 26.70
N LEU A 4 -3.47 -12.03 26.83
CA LEU A 4 -2.15 -11.85 26.21
C LEU A 4 -2.24 -11.94 24.69
N SER A 5 -3.01 -12.88 24.16
CA SER A 5 -3.27 -13.03 22.73
C SER A 5 -4.00 -11.80 22.12
N ARG A 6 -4.97 -11.22 22.84
CA ARG A 6 -5.64 -9.98 22.41
C ARG A 6 -4.70 -8.76 22.44
N ARG A 7 -3.86 -8.61 23.47
CA ARG A 7 -2.87 -7.53 23.54
C ARG A 7 -1.82 -7.65 22.44
N GLN A 8 -1.28 -8.83 22.18
CA GLN A 8 -0.36 -9.05 21.06
C GLN A 8 -1.01 -8.74 19.71
N ARG A 9 -2.27 -9.08 19.51
CA ARG A 9 -3.01 -8.78 18.26
C ARG A 9 -3.22 -7.28 18.07
N GLN A 10 -3.52 -6.54 19.14
CA GLN A 10 -3.69 -5.09 19.10
C GLN A 10 -2.35 -4.35 18.93
N MET A 11 -1.26 -4.82 19.54
CA MET A 11 0.09 -4.28 19.31
C MET A 11 0.49 -4.44 17.84
N CYS A 12 0.34 -5.63 17.25
CA CYS A 12 0.67 -5.85 15.82
C CYS A 12 -0.13 -4.96 14.85
N ILE A 13 -1.35 -4.56 15.18
CA ILE A 13 -2.16 -3.66 14.32
C ILE A 13 -1.64 -2.23 14.41
N ARG A 14 -1.30 -1.74 15.60
CA ARG A 14 -0.74 -0.39 15.82
C ARG A 14 0.64 -0.24 15.20
N ASP A 15 1.53 -1.20 15.45
CA ASP A 15 2.89 -1.21 14.90
C ASP A 15 2.89 -1.23 13.37
N ARG A 16 1.91 -1.91 12.78
CA ARG A 16 1.75 -2.00 11.33
C ARG A 16 1.41 -0.67 10.65
N GLN A 17 0.67 0.21 11.32
CA GLN A 17 0.38 1.56 10.80
C GLN A 17 1.54 2.53 10.97
N SER A 18 2.46 2.26 11.89
CA SER A 18 3.67 3.07 12.09
C SER A 18 4.69 2.91 10.97
N ILE A 19 4.76 1.74 10.32
CA ILE A 19 5.73 1.45 9.26
C ILE A 19 5.57 2.38 8.05
N PRO A 20 4.37 2.57 7.46
CA PRO A 20 4.15 3.55 6.41
C PRO A 20 4.50 4.98 6.84
N ALA A 21 4.15 5.36 8.08
CA ALA A 21 4.43 6.70 8.61
C ALA A 21 5.93 6.99 8.68
N ILE A 22 6.74 6.03 9.14
CA ILE A 22 8.21 6.14 9.15
C ILE A 22 8.71 6.36 7.72
N SER A 23 8.28 5.52 6.77
CA SER A 23 8.68 5.66 5.36
C SER A 23 8.30 7.03 4.79
N THR A 24 7.09 7.50 5.06
CA THR A 24 6.63 8.83 4.60
C THR A 24 7.46 9.95 5.20
N THR A 25 7.84 9.87 6.48
CA THR A 25 8.72 10.86 7.13
C THR A 25 10.08 10.93 6.45
N PHE A 26 10.70 9.78 6.13
CA PHE A 26 11.95 9.74 5.39
C PHE A 26 11.83 10.35 3.99
N LEU A 27 10.78 10.01 3.26
CA LEU A 27 10.53 10.59 1.93
C LEU A 27 10.28 12.10 2.01
N THR A 28 9.54 12.57 3.01
CA THR A 28 9.33 14.01 3.23
C THR A 28 10.66 14.73 3.47
N SER A 29 11.52 14.16 4.29
CA SER A 29 12.86 14.69 4.54
C SER A 29 13.69 14.74 3.24
N LEU A 30 13.63 13.71 2.41
CA LEU A 30 14.35 13.66 1.15
C LEU A 30 13.77 14.67 0.14
N VAL A 31 12.46 14.79 0.01
CA VAL A 31 11.78 15.76 -0.86
C VAL A 31 12.09 17.19 -0.44
N SER A 32 12.26 17.45 0.88
CA SER A 32 12.57 18.78 1.40
C SER A 32 13.94 19.33 0.95
N THR A 33 14.82 18.48 0.47
CA THR A 33 16.14 18.92 -0.05
C THR A 33 16.07 19.52 -1.43
N TYR A 34 14.95 19.37 -2.17
CA TYR A 34 14.83 19.86 -3.54
C TYR A 34 14.27 21.30 -3.62
N SER A 35 13.07 21.54 -3.13
CA SER A 35 12.45 22.87 -3.16
C SER A 35 11.26 22.98 -2.21
N ILE A 36 10.89 24.22 -1.87
CA ILE A 36 9.70 24.52 -1.08
C ILE A 36 8.44 24.07 -1.84
N SER A 37 8.40 24.25 -3.16
CA SER A 37 7.29 23.78 -4.00
C SER A 37 7.15 22.25 -4.00
N ALA A 38 8.26 21.51 -3.95
CA ALA A 38 8.25 20.05 -3.86
C ALA A 38 7.65 19.56 -2.53
N ILE A 39 7.99 20.21 -1.42
CA ILE A 39 7.41 19.90 -0.09
C ILE A 39 5.90 20.15 -0.10
N ALA A 40 5.48 21.31 -0.62
CA ALA A 40 4.06 21.68 -0.71
C ALA A 40 3.30 20.66 -1.59
N ALA A 41 3.85 20.32 -2.76
CA ALA A 41 3.27 19.32 -3.65
C ALA A 41 3.16 17.95 -2.96
N TYR A 42 4.20 17.49 -2.27
CA TYR A 42 4.18 16.21 -1.57
C TYR A 42 3.18 16.20 -0.40
N GLY A 43 3.00 17.32 0.27
CA GLY A 43 1.94 17.47 1.29
C GLY A 43 0.52 17.36 0.71
N ILE A 44 0.28 17.96 -0.47
CA ILE A 44 -1.00 17.87 -1.18
C ILE A 44 -1.24 16.47 -1.70
N THR A 45 -0.23 15.84 -2.35
CA THR A 45 -0.35 14.46 -2.84
C THR A 45 -0.69 13.50 -1.72
N GLY A 46 -0.06 13.65 -0.54
CA GLY A 46 -0.37 12.82 0.63
C GLY A 46 -1.82 12.93 1.10
N LYS A 47 -2.47 14.09 0.95
CA LYS A 47 -3.91 14.25 1.24
C LYS A 47 -4.78 13.58 0.20
N LEU A 48 -4.46 13.74 -1.07
CA LEU A 48 -5.20 13.12 -2.17
C LEU A 48 -5.01 11.59 -2.20
N GLU A 49 -3.82 11.10 -1.86
CA GLU A 49 -3.54 9.66 -1.73
C GLU A 49 -4.47 8.95 -0.75
N THR A 50 -4.92 9.62 0.32
CA THR A 50 -5.81 9.01 1.30
C THR A 50 -7.10 8.52 0.66
N ILE A 51 -7.60 9.20 -0.40
CA ILE A 51 -8.79 8.80 -1.16
C ILE A 51 -8.58 7.43 -1.82
N LEU A 52 -7.35 7.14 -2.28
CA LEU A 52 -6.98 5.86 -2.90
C LEU A 52 -6.60 4.79 -1.89
N PHE A 53 -6.00 5.17 -0.76
CA PHE A 53 -5.59 4.23 0.27
C PHE A 53 -6.75 3.67 1.09
N TYR A 54 -7.78 4.47 1.42
CA TYR A 54 -8.88 3.99 2.25
C TYR A 54 -9.66 2.81 1.66
N PRO A 55 -10.04 2.79 0.36
CA PRO A 55 -10.65 1.61 -0.24
C PRO A 55 -9.75 0.37 -0.17
N ALA A 56 -8.44 0.52 -0.45
CA ALA A 56 -7.50 -0.60 -0.35
C ALA A 56 -7.39 -1.15 1.07
N MET A 57 -7.37 -0.27 2.09
CA MET A 57 -7.40 -0.66 3.50
C MET A 57 -8.71 -1.35 3.88
N ALA A 58 -9.85 -0.89 3.35
CA ALA A 58 -11.14 -1.53 3.58
C ALA A 58 -11.15 -2.98 3.08
N PHE A 59 -10.63 -3.24 1.88
CA PHE A 59 -10.46 -4.61 1.37
C PHE A 59 -9.57 -5.47 2.28
N ASN A 60 -8.48 -4.91 2.81
CA ASN A 60 -7.61 -5.61 3.77
C ASN A 60 -8.39 -6.02 5.04
N MET A 61 -9.17 -5.09 5.61
CA MET A 61 -9.93 -5.35 6.85
C MET A 61 -11.03 -6.39 6.62
N VAL A 62 -11.79 -6.27 5.54
CA VAL A 62 -12.86 -7.20 5.16
C VAL A 62 -12.28 -8.60 4.95
N LEU A 63 -11.22 -8.74 4.17
CA LEU A 63 -10.57 -10.03 3.93
C LEU A 63 -9.97 -10.63 5.20
N THR A 64 -9.43 -9.81 6.09
CA THR A 64 -8.96 -10.27 7.40
C THR A 64 -10.08 -10.97 8.18
N SER A 65 -11.27 -10.38 8.19
CA SER A 65 -12.42 -10.94 8.90
C SER A 65 -12.98 -12.19 8.20
N ILE A 66 -13.29 -12.08 6.91
CA ILE A 66 -13.95 -13.17 6.14
C ILE A 66 -13.03 -14.39 6.02
N VAL A 67 -11.76 -14.18 5.68
CA VAL A 67 -10.79 -15.30 5.58
C VAL A 67 -10.60 -15.96 6.94
N GLY A 68 -10.57 -15.18 8.04
CA GLY A 68 -10.50 -15.73 9.38
C GLY A 68 -11.68 -16.66 9.71
N GLN A 69 -12.90 -16.25 9.35
CA GLN A 69 -14.10 -17.08 9.50
C GLN A 69 -14.04 -18.34 8.62
N CYS A 70 -13.64 -18.20 7.36
CA CYS A 70 -13.53 -19.34 6.44
C CYS A 70 -12.51 -20.37 6.91
N ILE A 71 -11.35 -19.93 7.39
CA ILE A 71 -10.31 -20.81 7.95
C ILE A 71 -10.80 -21.49 9.23
N GLY A 72 -11.47 -20.74 10.13
CA GLY A 72 -12.06 -21.33 11.33
C GLY A 72 -13.14 -22.39 11.05
N ALA A 73 -13.87 -22.23 9.94
CA ALA A 73 -14.86 -23.19 9.45
C ALA A 73 -14.27 -24.31 8.57
N LYS A 74 -12.94 -24.40 8.42
CA LYS A 74 -12.23 -25.34 7.52
C LYS A 74 -12.70 -25.26 6.05
N ARG A 75 -12.98 -24.05 5.55
CA ARG A 75 -13.45 -23.82 4.17
C ARG A 75 -12.47 -22.92 3.41
N VAL A 76 -11.26 -23.42 3.17
CA VAL A 76 -10.18 -22.69 2.48
C VAL A 76 -10.57 -22.31 1.06
N ASP A 77 -11.37 -23.11 0.37
CA ASP A 77 -11.80 -22.79 -1.00
C ASP A 77 -12.65 -21.53 -1.05
N ARG A 78 -13.59 -21.35 -0.11
CA ARG A 78 -14.35 -20.11 0.02
C ARG A 78 -13.46 -18.89 0.30
N ALA A 79 -12.42 -19.07 1.12
CA ALA A 79 -11.46 -17.97 1.38
C ALA A 79 -10.76 -17.51 0.10
N LYS A 80 -10.42 -18.45 -0.81
CA LYS A 80 -9.83 -18.12 -2.11
C LYS A 80 -10.83 -17.41 -3.04
N ASP A 81 -12.08 -17.81 -3.03
CA ASP A 81 -13.11 -17.19 -3.87
C ASP A 81 -13.39 -15.76 -3.41
N TYR A 82 -13.43 -15.51 -2.10
CA TYR A 82 -13.50 -14.14 -1.57
C TYR A 82 -12.28 -13.30 -1.93
N LEU A 83 -11.07 -13.88 -1.93
CA LEU A 83 -9.87 -13.18 -2.39
C LEU A 83 -9.99 -12.80 -3.87
N LYS A 84 -10.37 -13.74 -4.75
CA LYS A 84 -10.56 -13.47 -6.19
C LYS A 84 -11.59 -12.37 -6.43
N LEU A 85 -12.72 -12.43 -5.72
CA LEU A 85 -13.77 -11.44 -5.80
C LEU A 85 -13.27 -10.06 -5.37
N SER A 86 -12.58 -9.99 -4.23
CA SER A 86 -12.00 -8.74 -3.71
C SER A 86 -10.93 -8.17 -4.64
N LEU A 87 -10.11 -9.01 -5.27
CA LEU A 87 -9.15 -8.58 -6.29
C LEU A 87 -9.87 -7.98 -7.50
N LYS A 88 -10.89 -8.65 -8.02
CA LYS A 88 -11.66 -8.16 -9.17
C LYS A 88 -12.25 -6.78 -8.90
N TYR A 89 -13.02 -6.64 -7.82
CA TYR A 89 -13.67 -5.37 -7.48
C TYR A 89 -12.67 -4.31 -7.01
N GLY A 90 -11.68 -4.69 -6.21
CA GLY A 90 -10.65 -3.79 -5.72
C GLY A 90 -9.83 -3.18 -6.86
N ILE A 91 -9.36 -4.00 -7.81
CA ILE A 91 -8.63 -3.52 -8.99
C ILE A 91 -9.52 -2.59 -9.82
N THR A 92 -10.77 -2.97 -10.08
CA THR A 92 -11.69 -2.15 -10.89
C THR A 92 -11.94 -0.79 -10.24
N VAL A 93 -12.27 -0.76 -8.95
CA VAL A 93 -12.55 0.49 -8.22
C VAL A 93 -11.31 1.39 -8.18
N LEU A 94 -10.15 0.83 -7.82
CA LEU A 94 -8.92 1.63 -7.73
C LEU A 94 -8.42 2.07 -9.10
N PHE A 95 -8.64 1.30 -10.15
CA PHE A 95 -8.31 1.69 -11.51
C PHE A 95 -9.14 2.90 -11.96
N ILE A 96 -10.46 2.88 -11.72
CA ILE A 96 -11.34 4.00 -12.04
C ILE A 96 -10.96 5.23 -11.22
N LEU A 97 -10.75 5.10 -9.91
CA LEU A 97 -10.35 6.21 -9.05
C LEU A 97 -8.99 6.79 -9.45
N SER A 98 -8.02 5.95 -9.84
CA SER A 98 -6.72 6.39 -10.31
C SER A 98 -6.83 7.23 -11.59
N ILE A 99 -7.65 6.81 -12.54
CA ILE A 99 -7.91 7.59 -13.76
C ILE A 99 -8.55 8.93 -13.43
N LEU A 100 -9.55 8.95 -12.55
CA LEU A 100 -10.20 10.19 -12.13
C LEU A 100 -9.21 11.15 -11.48
N ILE A 101 -8.32 10.65 -10.60
CA ILE A 101 -7.32 11.50 -9.95
C ILE A 101 -6.30 12.03 -10.97
N ILE A 102 -5.86 11.24 -11.95
CA ILE A 102 -4.97 11.75 -13.02
C ILE A 102 -5.64 12.89 -13.78
N ILE A 103 -6.88 12.70 -14.22
CA ILE A 103 -7.62 13.68 -15.02
C ILE A 103 -7.82 15.00 -14.23
N PHE A 104 -8.15 14.89 -12.96
CA PHE A 104 -8.48 16.03 -12.11
C PHE A 104 -7.32 16.50 -11.21
N SER A 105 -6.11 15.97 -11.36
CA SER A 105 -4.97 16.24 -10.48
C SER A 105 -4.64 17.73 -10.38
N LYS A 106 -4.63 18.45 -11.49
CA LYS A 106 -4.42 19.92 -11.52
C LYS A 106 -5.51 20.69 -10.80
N GLN A 107 -6.76 20.35 -11.08
CA GLN A 107 -7.91 21.02 -10.44
C GLN A 107 -7.93 20.75 -8.94
N LEU A 108 -7.65 19.52 -8.54
CA LEU A 108 -7.53 19.14 -7.13
C LEU A 108 -6.37 19.84 -6.43
N ALA A 109 -5.21 19.96 -7.08
CA ALA A 109 -4.09 20.74 -6.54
C ALA A 109 -4.45 22.22 -6.39
N GLY A 110 -5.15 22.80 -7.36
CA GLY A 110 -5.61 24.19 -7.34
C GLY A 110 -6.58 24.51 -6.19
N LEU A 111 -7.26 23.53 -5.62
CA LEU A 111 -8.09 23.72 -4.41
C LEU A 111 -7.24 23.98 -3.14
N PHE A 112 -5.97 23.56 -3.14
CA PHE A 112 -5.07 23.72 -1.99
C PHE A 112 -4.09 24.88 -2.17
N VAL A 113 -3.60 25.11 -3.39
CA VAL A 113 -2.59 26.13 -3.68
C VAL A 113 -2.80 26.72 -5.08
N SER A 114 -2.80 28.04 -5.18
CA SER A 114 -2.90 28.78 -6.46
C SER A 114 -1.53 28.94 -7.14
N SER A 115 -0.65 27.93 -7.03
CA SER A 115 0.72 27.97 -7.57
C SER A 115 0.89 26.96 -8.69
N ASP A 116 1.09 27.43 -9.92
CA ASP A 116 1.28 26.56 -11.10
C ASP A 116 2.44 25.55 -10.95
N PRO A 117 3.63 25.91 -10.41
CA PRO A 117 4.72 24.96 -10.23
C PRO A 117 4.36 23.79 -9.28
N VAL A 118 3.56 24.06 -8.23
CA VAL A 118 3.12 23.02 -7.30
C VAL A 118 2.12 22.10 -7.97
N ALA A 119 1.15 22.65 -8.71
CA ALA A 119 0.16 21.86 -9.44
C ALA A 119 0.80 20.92 -10.48
N GLN A 120 1.85 21.38 -11.16
CA GLN A 120 2.59 20.58 -12.12
C GLN A 120 3.32 19.41 -11.46
N ILE A 121 3.98 19.60 -10.33
CA ILE A 121 4.63 18.53 -9.57
C ILE A 121 3.60 17.50 -9.08
N VAL A 122 2.41 17.93 -8.65
CA VAL A 122 1.32 17.05 -8.23
C VAL A 122 0.83 16.19 -9.40
N GLU A 123 0.69 16.78 -10.59
CA GLU A 123 0.29 16.06 -11.79
C GLU A 123 1.32 14.98 -12.18
N GLU A 124 2.61 15.35 -12.25
CA GLU A 124 3.71 14.40 -12.53
C GLU A 124 3.73 13.25 -11.53
N TYR A 125 3.53 13.54 -10.26
CA TYR A 125 3.44 12.54 -9.20
C TYR A 125 2.35 11.51 -9.50
N PHE A 126 1.12 11.96 -9.76
CA PHE A 126 0.00 11.06 -9.98
C PHE A 126 0.11 10.28 -11.29
N ILE A 127 0.69 10.84 -12.34
CA ILE A 127 0.98 10.10 -13.58
C ILE A 127 1.91 8.91 -13.31
N ILE A 128 2.96 9.11 -12.52
CA ILE A 128 3.94 8.05 -12.23
C ILE A 128 3.36 7.01 -11.27
N ILE A 129 2.67 7.43 -10.22
CA ILE A 129 2.32 6.54 -9.09
C ILE A 129 0.96 5.86 -9.26
N SER A 130 0.10 6.30 -10.16
CA SER A 130 -1.28 5.79 -10.29
C SER A 130 -1.37 4.27 -10.46
N ILE A 131 -0.49 3.67 -11.24
CA ILE A 131 -0.40 2.20 -11.36
C ILE A 131 -0.04 1.57 -10.01
N GLY A 132 0.78 2.25 -9.21
CA GLY A 132 1.17 1.79 -7.87
C GLY A 132 -0.01 1.60 -6.92
N TYR A 133 -1.09 2.40 -7.05
CA TYR A 133 -2.27 2.25 -6.18
C TYR A 133 -3.06 0.98 -6.49
N VAL A 134 -3.15 0.60 -7.76
CA VAL A 134 -3.77 -0.67 -8.16
C VAL A 134 -2.97 -1.84 -7.59
N LEU A 135 -1.63 -1.80 -7.71
CA LEU A 135 -0.73 -2.80 -7.13
C LEU A 135 -0.79 -2.83 -5.60
N ASN A 136 -0.90 -1.66 -4.97
CA ASN A 136 -1.07 -1.56 -3.52
C ASN A 136 -2.38 -2.20 -3.04
N THR A 137 -3.46 -2.11 -3.83
CA THR A 137 -4.72 -2.78 -3.51
C THR A 137 -4.57 -4.30 -3.56
N VAL A 138 -3.89 -4.83 -4.57
CA VAL A 138 -3.56 -6.27 -4.64
C VAL A 138 -2.75 -6.67 -3.41
N THR A 139 -1.72 -5.91 -3.07
CA THR A 139 -0.91 -6.14 -1.86
C THR A 139 -1.79 -6.18 -0.61
N ASN A 140 -2.67 -5.19 -0.41
CA ASN A 140 -3.57 -5.13 0.74
C ASN A 140 -4.53 -6.32 0.82
N CYS A 141 -5.05 -6.79 -0.30
CA CYS A 141 -5.89 -8.00 -0.33
C CYS A 141 -5.12 -9.23 0.17
N TYR A 142 -3.90 -9.45 -0.29
CA TYR A 142 -3.08 -10.58 0.17
C TYR A 142 -2.64 -10.43 1.62
N LEU A 143 -2.29 -9.22 2.07
CA LEU A 143 -1.97 -8.95 3.48
C LEU A 143 -3.18 -9.21 4.38
N GLY A 144 -4.39 -8.83 3.95
CA GLY A 144 -5.64 -9.13 4.64
C GLY A 144 -5.85 -10.64 4.78
N CYS A 145 -5.62 -11.39 3.71
CA CYS A 145 -5.69 -12.86 3.76
C CYS A 145 -4.66 -13.47 4.73
N LEU A 146 -3.41 -12.99 4.72
CA LEU A 146 -2.38 -13.45 5.67
C LEU A 146 -2.79 -13.20 7.12
N ASN A 147 -3.38 -12.03 7.38
CA ASN A 147 -3.90 -11.70 8.72
C ASN A 147 -5.06 -12.63 9.12
N GLY A 148 -6.02 -12.85 8.21
CA GLY A 148 -7.15 -13.76 8.42
C GLY A 148 -6.72 -15.21 8.62
N MET A 149 -5.65 -15.67 7.96
CA MET A 149 -5.03 -16.98 8.19
C MET A 149 -4.24 -17.09 9.51
N GLY A 150 -4.27 -16.08 10.37
CA GLY A 150 -3.54 -16.08 11.64
C GLY A 150 -2.02 -15.90 11.48
N LYS A 151 -1.57 -15.33 10.37
CA LYS A 151 -0.13 -15.09 10.07
C LYS A 151 0.21 -13.59 10.01
N PRO A 152 -0.17 -12.76 11.01
CA PRO A 152 0.05 -11.30 10.97
C PRO A 152 1.53 -10.92 10.96
N THR A 153 2.40 -11.73 11.57
CA THR A 153 3.86 -11.52 11.55
C THR A 153 4.41 -11.54 10.13
N LYS A 154 3.92 -12.44 9.25
CA LYS A 154 4.35 -12.44 7.85
C LYS A 154 3.90 -11.19 7.12
N SER A 155 2.68 -10.73 7.36
CA SER A 155 2.17 -9.47 6.83
C SER A 155 3.03 -8.28 7.27
N MET A 156 3.42 -8.23 8.54
CA MET A 156 4.28 -7.19 9.10
C MET A 156 5.69 -7.21 8.48
N ILE A 157 6.33 -8.36 8.38
CA ILE A 157 7.65 -8.52 7.76
C ILE A 157 7.63 -8.04 6.30
N LEU A 158 6.60 -8.39 5.54
CA LEU A 158 6.44 -7.90 4.17
C LEU A 158 6.33 -6.37 4.12
N MET A 159 5.58 -5.76 5.04
CA MET A 159 5.46 -4.30 5.11
C MET A 159 6.78 -3.62 5.44
N ILE A 160 7.52 -4.13 6.42
CA ILE A 160 8.87 -3.64 6.76
C ILE A 160 9.77 -3.74 5.53
N PHE A 161 9.75 -4.88 4.85
CA PHE A 161 10.60 -5.13 3.70
C PHE A 161 10.36 -4.09 2.60
N TYR A 162 9.13 -3.92 2.12
CA TYR A 162 8.91 -3.02 0.99
C TYR A 162 8.88 -1.53 1.37
N TYR A 163 8.43 -1.15 2.58
CA TYR A 163 8.43 0.26 2.99
C TYR A 163 9.80 0.78 3.42
N LEU A 164 10.57 -0.03 4.17
CA LEU A 164 11.84 0.42 4.75
C LEU A 164 13.04 -0.09 3.94
N VAL A 165 13.12 -1.39 3.65
CA VAL A 165 14.31 -1.99 3.01
C VAL A 165 14.36 -1.71 1.51
N VAL A 166 13.21 -1.63 0.84
CA VAL A 166 13.18 -1.38 -0.62
C VAL A 166 12.99 0.11 -0.92
N ARG A 167 11.93 0.73 -0.41
CA ARG A 167 11.54 2.09 -0.78
C ARG A 167 12.58 3.14 -0.39
N ILE A 168 13.05 3.13 0.85
CA ILE A 168 13.97 4.16 1.35
C ILE A 168 15.32 4.12 0.61
N PRO A 169 16.01 2.97 0.49
CA PRO A 169 17.28 2.94 -0.23
C PRO A 169 17.14 3.27 -1.72
N LEU A 170 16.07 2.79 -2.39
CA LEU A 170 15.84 3.11 -3.80
C LEU A 170 15.57 4.61 -4.01
N ALA A 171 14.78 5.25 -3.14
CA ALA A 171 14.52 6.67 -3.23
C ALA A 171 15.81 7.47 -3.05
N TYR A 172 16.68 7.07 -2.10
CA TYR A 172 17.96 7.71 -1.88
C TYR A 172 18.91 7.53 -3.07
N VAL A 173 19.04 6.31 -3.60
CA VAL A 173 19.90 6.01 -4.75
C VAL A 173 19.45 6.77 -6.00
N PHE A 174 18.15 6.79 -6.30
CA PHE A 174 17.64 7.48 -7.50
C PHE A 174 17.72 9.01 -7.36
N SER A 175 17.58 9.53 -6.16
CA SER A 175 17.85 10.92 -5.86
C SER A 175 19.32 11.28 -6.13
N TYR A 176 20.26 10.42 -5.73
CA TYR A 176 21.70 10.64 -5.88
C TYR A 176 22.19 10.50 -7.34
N ILE A 177 21.62 9.60 -8.13
CA ILE A 177 21.99 9.37 -9.56
C ILE A 177 21.54 10.53 -10.47
N GLY A 178 20.86 11.54 -9.94
CA GLY A 178 20.47 12.73 -10.70
C GLY A 178 19.11 12.64 -11.40
N LEU A 179 18.27 11.64 -11.06
CA LEU A 179 16.88 11.57 -11.52
C LEU A 179 15.97 12.61 -10.85
N GLY A 180 16.51 13.37 -9.90
CA GLY A 180 15.79 14.43 -9.21
C GLY A 180 14.55 13.91 -8.45
N LEU A 181 13.52 14.76 -8.44
CA LEU A 181 12.27 14.46 -7.73
C LEU A 181 11.53 13.25 -8.33
N ASN A 182 11.56 13.11 -9.67
CA ASN A 182 10.94 11.98 -10.36
C ASN A 182 11.57 10.63 -9.99
N GLY A 183 12.86 10.62 -9.63
CA GLY A 183 13.52 9.42 -9.12
C GLY A 183 12.90 8.90 -7.83
N ILE A 184 12.48 9.80 -6.93
CA ILE A 184 11.79 9.43 -5.69
C ILE A 184 10.43 8.78 -6.02
N TRP A 185 9.67 9.36 -6.97
CA TRP A 185 8.38 8.81 -7.40
C TRP A 185 8.50 7.43 -8.02
N ILE A 186 9.50 7.23 -8.87
CA ILE A 186 9.82 5.94 -9.49
C ILE A 186 10.21 4.91 -8.41
N ALA A 187 10.98 5.29 -7.40
CA ALA A 187 11.33 4.40 -6.28
C ALA A 187 10.10 3.93 -5.51
N VAL A 188 9.14 4.82 -5.28
CA VAL A 188 7.85 4.48 -4.66
C VAL A 188 7.08 3.49 -5.53
N LEU A 189 6.99 3.72 -6.84
CA LEU A 189 6.32 2.81 -7.77
C LEU A 189 6.98 1.42 -7.78
N ILE A 190 8.31 1.34 -7.88
CA ILE A 190 9.05 0.08 -7.84
C ILE A 190 8.80 -0.65 -6.52
N SER A 191 8.76 0.08 -5.40
CA SER A 191 8.43 -0.54 -4.10
C SER A 191 7.04 -1.17 -4.08
N HIS A 192 6.04 -0.58 -4.76
CA HIS A 192 4.71 -1.18 -4.90
C HIS A 192 4.70 -2.41 -5.79
N ILE A 193 5.51 -2.44 -6.86
CA ILE A 193 5.68 -3.63 -7.72
C ILE A 193 6.27 -4.79 -6.91
N ILE A 194 7.36 -4.55 -6.18
CA ILE A 194 8.01 -5.56 -5.34
C ILE A 194 7.08 -6.03 -4.22
N ALA A 195 6.34 -5.10 -3.59
CA ALA A 195 5.33 -5.43 -2.59
C ALA A 195 4.25 -6.35 -3.14
N CYS A 196 3.73 -6.05 -4.33
CA CYS A 196 2.70 -6.85 -4.98
C CYS A 196 3.20 -8.28 -5.27
N ILE A 197 4.37 -8.41 -5.87
CA ILE A 197 4.98 -9.72 -6.19
C ILE A 197 5.19 -10.54 -4.91
N THR A 198 5.83 -9.96 -3.91
CA THR A 198 6.14 -10.66 -2.65
C THR A 198 4.87 -11.03 -1.86
N ALA A 199 3.84 -10.17 -1.88
CA ALA A 199 2.56 -10.46 -1.25
C ALA A 199 1.81 -11.60 -1.95
N ILE A 200 1.79 -11.64 -3.28
CA ILE A 200 1.20 -12.72 -4.06
C ILE A 200 1.91 -14.05 -3.76
N LEU A 201 3.24 -14.08 -3.83
CA LEU A 201 4.03 -15.28 -3.58
C LEU A 201 3.82 -15.83 -2.16
N THR A 202 3.89 -14.96 -1.15
CA THR A 202 3.72 -15.36 0.26
C THR A 202 2.29 -15.78 0.57
N GLY A 203 1.31 -15.06 0.00
CA GLY A 203 -0.11 -15.36 0.19
C GLY A 203 -0.50 -16.69 -0.45
N THR A 204 -0.14 -16.91 -1.70
CA THR A 204 -0.43 -18.17 -2.42
C THR A 204 0.26 -19.38 -1.78
N HIS A 205 1.52 -19.22 -1.36
CA HIS A 205 2.21 -20.27 -0.59
C HIS A 205 1.51 -20.59 0.73
N SER A 206 1.03 -19.55 1.42
CA SER A 206 0.32 -19.71 2.70
C SER A 206 -1.04 -20.40 2.54
N PHE A 207 -1.76 -20.14 1.46
CA PHE A 207 -3.00 -20.88 1.12
C PHE A 207 -2.73 -22.33 0.80
N LYS A 208 -1.70 -22.65 -0.01
CA LYS A 208 -1.32 -24.03 -0.33
C LYS A 208 -0.96 -24.84 0.91
N LYS A 209 -0.27 -24.22 1.89
CA LYS A 209 0.07 -24.89 3.15
C LYS A 209 -1.15 -25.20 4.01
N ASN A 210 -2.14 -24.30 4.05
CA ASN A 210 -3.37 -24.54 4.83
C ASN A 210 -4.20 -25.67 4.23
N ILE A 211 -4.29 -25.80 2.89
CA ILE A 211 -4.99 -26.91 2.24
C ILE A 211 -4.36 -28.27 2.62
N LYS A 212 -3.01 -28.35 2.60
CA LYS A 212 -2.31 -29.59 2.96
C LYS A 212 -2.49 -30.02 4.43
N MET A 213 -2.94 -29.12 5.30
CA MET A 213 -3.20 -29.43 6.71
C MET A 213 -4.66 -29.85 6.96
N GLU A 214 -5.53 -29.67 5.97
CA GLU A 214 -6.94 -30.05 6.06
C GLU A 214 -7.26 -31.40 5.37
N GLY A 215 -6.38 -31.90 4.51
CA GLY A 215 -6.43 -33.24 3.90
C GLY A 215 -5.47 -34.21 4.56
#